data_609d2a311c0d890fb1ca6160eec796f1
#
_entry.id   609d2a311c0d890fb1ca6160eec796f1
#
_cell.length_a   1.000
_cell.length_b   1.000
_cell.length_c   1.000
_cell.angle_alpha   90.00
_cell.angle_beta   90.00
_cell.angle_gamma   90.00
#
_symmetry.space_group_name_H-M   'P 1'
#
loop_
_entity.id
_entity.type
_entity.pdbx_description
1 polymer ?
#
loop_
_entity_poly.entity_id
_entity_poly.type
_entity_poly.pdbx_seq_one_letter_code
_entity_poly.pdbx_strand_id
1 'polypeptide(L)'
;GSTIINGSNNLFHSGISDLSISTDFDYHPLPAHNIKFGAKYIYHQFAPEVQTVNQHNSDNGYPQTNDNYSLNNSHIHAHDFSLYAEDDLILNEHWKINAGLHFSFFNVQKQTYLSLQSRLSISFQATSNIILKSSFSQMSQCTQLLSTASLAMPSDLWVPVTRHIRPMKSFQYAVGVYYTGIKNWEFSIEGYYKDM
;
A
#
# COMPACT_ATOMS: atom_id res chain seq x y z
N GLY A 1 -37.35 -0.28 42.36
CA GLY A 1 -36.23 0.39 41.67
C GLY A 1 -36.18 -0.11 40.25
N SER A 2 -36.48 0.76 39.27
CA SER A 2 -36.38 0.43 37.84
C SER A 2 -34.89 0.53 37.41
N THR A 3 -34.36 -0.56 36.90
CA THR A 3 -33.00 -0.57 36.31
C THR A 3 -33.15 -0.22 34.84
N ILE A 4 -32.66 0.95 34.44
CA ILE A 4 -32.58 1.35 33.03
C ILE A 4 -31.29 0.73 32.46
N ILE A 5 -31.43 -0.24 31.58
CA ILE A 5 -30.27 -0.81 30.85
C ILE A 5 -30.22 -0.10 29.49
N ASN A 6 -29.30 0.82 29.35
CA ASN A 6 -28.97 1.44 28.06
C ASN A 6 -27.85 0.63 27.42
N GLY A 7 -28.16 -0.05 26.33
CA GLY A 7 -27.18 -0.75 25.50
C GLY A 7 -26.98 -0.03 24.17
N SER A 8 -25.78 0.35 23.83
CA SER A 8 -25.40 0.80 22.48
C SER A 8 -24.55 -0.25 21.82
N ASN A 9 -24.99 -0.76 20.68
CA ASN A 9 -24.19 -1.63 19.82
C ASN A 9 -23.73 -0.86 18.60
N ASN A 10 -22.43 -0.76 18.41
CA ASN A 10 -21.85 -0.17 17.21
C ASN A 10 -21.33 -1.31 16.32
N LEU A 11 -21.84 -1.39 15.11
CA LEU A 11 -21.36 -2.30 14.08
C LEU A 11 -20.54 -1.50 13.06
N PHE A 12 -19.26 -1.87 12.92
CA PHE A 12 -18.38 -1.28 11.90
C PHE A 12 -18.21 -2.30 10.78
N HIS A 13 -18.48 -1.88 9.57
CA HIS A 13 -18.19 -2.64 8.36
C HIS A 13 -17.36 -1.78 7.42
N SER A 14 -16.22 -2.28 6.98
CA SER A 14 -15.38 -1.60 6.02
C SER A 14 -15.02 -2.56 4.90
N GLY A 15 -15.22 -2.12 3.66
CA GLY A 15 -14.91 -2.90 2.47
C GLY A 15 -14.24 -2.06 1.40
N ILE A 16 -13.37 -2.71 0.62
CA ILE A 16 -12.83 -2.16 -0.63
C ILE A 16 -13.18 -3.14 -1.73
N SER A 17 -13.69 -2.61 -2.84
CA SER A 17 -13.88 -3.36 -4.08
C SER A 17 -13.06 -2.70 -5.19
N ASP A 18 -12.21 -3.48 -5.83
CA ASP A 18 -11.28 -3.03 -6.85
C ASP A 18 -11.57 -3.71 -8.18
N LEU A 19 -11.66 -2.90 -9.24
CA LEU A 19 -11.64 -3.38 -10.61
C LEU A 19 -10.37 -2.88 -11.28
N SER A 20 -9.53 -3.80 -11.78
CA SER A 20 -8.25 -3.43 -12.39
C SER A 20 -8.05 -4.01 -13.77
N ILE A 21 -7.36 -3.24 -14.61
CA ILE A 21 -6.84 -3.68 -15.89
C ILE A 21 -5.37 -3.28 -15.97
N SER A 22 -4.51 -4.19 -16.44
CA SER A 22 -3.09 -3.93 -16.66
C SER A 22 -2.60 -4.50 -17.98
N THR A 23 -1.53 -3.89 -18.49
CA THR A 23 -0.80 -4.39 -19.65
C THR A 23 0.68 -4.22 -19.38
N ASP A 24 1.45 -5.26 -19.69
CA ASP A 24 2.88 -5.35 -19.43
C ASP A 24 3.58 -5.81 -20.70
N PHE A 25 4.74 -5.22 -20.97
CA PHE A 25 5.57 -5.50 -22.13
C PHE A 25 7.01 -5.77 -21.69
N ASP A 26 7.60 -6.81 -22.27
CA ASP A 26 9.02 -7.13 -22.16
C ASP A 26 9.71 -6.87 -23.50
N TYR A 27 10.75 -6.07 -23.50
CA TYR A 27 11.49 -5.68 -24.69
C TYR A 27 12.99 -5.87 -24.50
N HIS A 28 13.60 -6.67 -25.36
CA HIS A 28 15.00 -7.04 -25.32
C HIS A 28 15.71 -6.50 -26.55
N PRO A 29 16.08 -5.21 -26.59
CA PRO A 29 16.73 -4.60 -27.76
C PRO A 29 18.16 -5.14 -27.99
N LEU A 30 18.85 -5.45 -26.91
CA LEU A 30 20.22 -5.95 -26.87
C LEU A 30 20.36 -7.02 -25.78
N PRO A 31 21.35 -7.93 -25.86
CA PRO A 31 21.56 -8.94 -24.82
C PRO A 31 21.85 -8.37 -23.42
N ALA A 32 22.32 -7.11 -23.35
CA ALA A 32 22.63 -6.42 -22.12
C ALA A 32 21.41 -5.72 -21.47
N HIS A 33 20.33 -5.53 -22.21
CA HIS A 33 19.14 -4.78 -21.77
C HIS A 33 17.91 -5.67 -21.73
N ASN A 34 17.21 -5.65 -20.62
CA ASN A 34 15.90 -6.24 -20.47
C ASN A 34 14.93 -5.16 -19.95
N ILE A 35 14.27 -4.50 -20.88
CA ILE A 35 13.38 -3.38 -20.59
C ILE A 35 11.96 -3.91 -20.39
N LYS A 36 11.38 -3.61 -19.21
CA LYS A 36 9.99 -3.89 -18.89
C LYS A 36 9.24 -2.59 -18.72
N PHE A 37 8.08 -2.47 -19.32
CA PHE A 37 7.23 -1.31 -19.15
C PHE A 37 5.76 -1.69 -19.23
N GLY A 38 4.92 -0.89 -18.61
CA GLY A 38 3.51 -1.21 -18.60
C GLY A 38 2.65 -0.08 -18.05
N ALA A 39 1.35 -0.31 -18.14
CA ALA A 39 0.32 0.57 -17.63
C ALA A 39 -0.69 -0.23 -16.80
N LYS A 40 -1.19 0.38 -15.75
CA LYS A 40 -2.25 -0.18 -14.90
C LYS A 40 -3.27 0.88 -14.55
N TYR A 41 -4.53 0.50 -14.61
CA TYR A 41 -5.65 1.30 -14.13
C TYR A 41 -6.43 0.50 -13.10
N ILE A 42 -6.76 1.13 -11.97
CA ILE A 42 -7.59 0.55 -10.93
C ILE A 42 -8.72 1.53 -10.60
N TYR A 43 -9.93 1.00 -10.58
CA TYR A 43 -11.10 1.67 -10.02
C TYR A 43 -11.36 1.12 -8.63
N HIS A 44 -11.26 1.99 -7.62
CA HIS A 44 -11.50 1.65 -6.21
C HIS A 44 -12.88 2.14 -5.79
N GLN A 45 -13.58 1.29 -5.07
CA GLN A 45 -14.81 1.64 -4.36
C GLN A 45 -14.62 1.32 -2.87
N PHE A 46 -14.52 2.37 -2.06
CA PHE A 46 -14.46 2.26 -0.61
C PHE A 46 -15.86 2.36 -0.04
N ALA A 47 -16.22 1.44 0.84
CA ALA A 47 -17.49 1.40 1.57
C ALA A 47 -17.22 1.47 3.08
N PRO A 48 -16.93 2.65 3.64
CA PRO A 48 -16.86 2.82 5.09
C PRO A 48 -18.29 2.86 5.64
N GLU A 49 -18.71 1.83 6.35
CA GLU A 49 -20.03 1.77 6.98
C GLU A 49 -19.88 1.75 8.49
N VAL A 50 -20.57 2.67 9.17
CA VAL A 50 -20.70 2.71 10.62
C VAL A 50 -22.18 2.68 10.96
N GLN A 51 -22.62 1.58 11.54
CA GLN A 51 -23.98 1.47 12.08
C GLN A 51 -23.94 1.58 13.60
N THR A 52 -24.66 2.54 14.14
CA THR A 52 -24.87 2.66 15.59
C THR A 52 -26.32 2.28 15.90
N VAL A 53 -26.51 1.19 16.64
CA VAL A 53 -27.79 0.75 17.12
C VAL A 53 -27.90 1.09 18.60
N ASN A 54 -28.72 2.07 18.95
CA ASN A 54 -29.03 2.40 20.33
C ASN A 54 -30.32 1.66 20.75
N GLN A 55 -30.19 0.71 21.68
CA GLN A 55 -31.34 0.03 22.29
C GLN A 55 -31.65 0.72 23.61
N HIS A 56 -32.83 1.31 23.69
CA HIS A 56 -33.39 1.86 24.93
C HIS A 56 -34.46 0.90 25.42
N ASN A 57 -34.14 0.11 26.45
CA ASN A 57 -35.11 -0.74 27.11
C ASN A 57 -35.67 0.03 28.30
N SER A 58 -36.93 0.48 28.20
CA SER A 58 -37.68 1.03 29.32
C SER A 58 -38.74 0.02 29.77
N ASP A 59 -38.64 -0.40 31.02
CA ASP A 59 -39.48 -1.45 31.63
C ASP A 59 -40.92 -0.99 31.99
N ASN A 60 -41.35 0.21 31.56
CA ASN A 60 -42.61 0.83 31.94
C ASN A 60 -43.59 0.99 30.77
N GLY A 61 -43.74 0.01 29.87
CA GLY A 61 -44.85 -0.04 28.92
C GLY A 61 -44.89 1.05 27.85
N TYR A 62 -43.81 1.81 27.67
CA TYR A 62 -43.64 2.75 26.56
C TYR A 62 -43.09 2.05 25.32
N PRO A 63 -43.47 2.49 24.10
CA PRO A 63 -43.01 1.84 22.89
C PRO A 63 -41.51 1.88 22.78
N GLN A 64 -40.91 0.73 22.44
CA GLN A 64 -39.48 0.61 22.15
C GLN A 64 -39.16 1.47 20.92
N THR A 65 -38.40 2.51 21.10
CA THR A 65 -37.81 3.26 19.97
C THR A 65 -36.46 2.66 19.68
N ASN A 66 -36.39 1.88 18.60
CA ASN A 66 -35.10 1.48 18.00
C ASN A 66 -34.65 2.59 17.07
N ASP A 67 -33.83 3.49 17.56
CA ASP A 67 -33.23 4.50 16.72
C ASP A 67 -31.98 3.90 16.04
N ASN A 68 -32.18 3.42 14.82
CA ASN A 68 -31.10 2.98 13.95
C ASN A 68 -30.52 4.21 13.25
N TYR A 69 -29.40 4.70 13.74
CA TYR A 69 -28.65 5.72 13.02
C TYR A 69 -27.59 5.02 12.11
N SER A 70 -27.89 4.96 10.82
CA SER A 70 -26.90 4.65 9.80
C SER A 70 -26.15 5.94 9.45
N LEU A 71 -24.94 6.09 9.95
CA LEU A 71 -24.07 7.18 9.55
C LEU A 71 -23.51 6.87 8.16
N ASN A 72 -24.17 7.48 7.17
CA ASN A 72 -23.69 7.76 5.82
C ASN A 72 -23.09 6.58 5.05
N ASN A 73 -23.94 5.89 4.31
CA ASN A 73 -23.57 4.93 3.26
C ASN A 73 -22.93 5.67 2.04
N SER A 74 -21.89 6.47 2.26
CA SER A 74 -21.22 7.19 1.20
C SER A 74 -20.08 6.36 0.65
N HIS A 75 -20.32 5.70 -0.47
CA HIS A 75 -19.25 5.08 -1.25
C HIS A 75 -18.29 6.15 -1.77
N ILE A 76 -17.00 5.97 -1.49
CA ILE A 76 -15.95 6.83 -2.01
C ILE A 76 -15.34 6.11 -3.21
N HIS A 77 -15.34 6.78 -4.35
CA HIS A 77 -14.77 6.27 -5.58
C HIS A 77 -13.42 6.93 -5.83
N ALA A 78 -12.44 6.11 -6.22
CA ALA A 78 -11.12 6.59 -6.61
C ALA A 78 -10.65 5.92 -7.89
N HIS A 79 -9.86 6.67 -8.66
CA HIS A 79 -9.24 6.22 -9.90
C HIS A 79 -7.73 6.26 -9.72
N ASP A 80 -7.07 5.14 -9.90
CA ASP A 80 -5.61 5.02 -9.88
C ASP A 80 -5.12 4.61 -11.27
N PHE A 81 -4.34 5.48 -11.89
CA PHE A 81 -3.67 5.19 -13.15
C PHE A 81 -2.16 5.24 -12.93
N SER A 82 -1.45 4.21 -13.35
CA SER A 82 -0.02 4.12 -13.21
C SER A 82 0.68 3.65 -14.49
N LEU A 83 1.88 4.19 -14.69
CA LEU A 83 2.82 3.81 -15.73
C LEU A 83 4.14 3.44 -15.07
N TYR A 84 4.80 2.41 -15.58
CA TYR A 84 6.13 2.08 -15.14
C TYR A 84 7.05 1.71 -16.31
N ALA A 85 8.32 1.93 -16.10
CA ALA A 85 9.38 1.42 -16.96
C ALA A 85 10.60 1.06 -16.08
N GLU A 86 11.20 -0.08 -16.36
CA GLU A 86 12.42 -0.53 -15.71
C GLU A 86 13.37 -1.19 -16.73
N ASP A 87 14.65 -1.09 -16.49
CA ASP A 87 15.69 -1.75 -17.28
C ASP A 87 16.63 -2.55 -16.38
N ASP A 88 16.73 -3.84 -16.67
CA ASP A 88 17.76 -4.73 -16.11
C ASP A 88 18.97 -4.71 -17.05
N LEU A 89 19.96 -3.92 -16.69
CA LEU A 89 21.17 -3.70 -17.47
C LEU A 89 22.33 -4.56 -16.98
N ILE A 90 22.89 -5.37 -17.86
CA ILE A 90 24.13 -6.12 -17.63
C ILE A 90 25.26 -5.39 -18.34
N LEU A 91 25.98 -4.54 -17.59
CA LEU A 91 27.10 -3.77 -18.18
C LEU A 91 28.29 -4.66 -18.55
N ASN A 92 28.61 -5.63 -17.70
CA ASN A 92 29.66 -6.61 -17.91
C ASN A 92 29.51 -7.77 -16.90
N GLU A 93 30.46 -8.68 -16.83
CA GLU A 93 30.48 -9.82 -15.92
C GLU A 93 30.41 -9.42 -14.43
N HIS A 94 30.82 -8.19 -14.07
CA HIS A 94 30.91 -7.72 -12.70
C HIS A 94 29.77 -6.80 -12.29
N TRP A 95 29.18 -6.07 -13.24
CA TRP A 95 28.19 -5.04 -12.94
C TRP A 95 26.82 -5.35 -13.52
N LYS A 96 25.82 -5.41 -12.66
CA LYS A 96 24.40 -5.46 -13.03
C LYS A 96 23.68 -4.30 -12.34
N ILE A 97 22.85 -3.59 -13.11
CA ILE A 97 22.09 -2.44 -12.63
C ILE A 97 20.64 -2.67 -13.01
N ASN A 98 19.74 -2.52 -12.04
CA ASN A 98 18.31 -2.41 -12.30
C ASN A 98 17.88 -0.99 -11.96
N ALA A 99 17.30 -0.29 -12.93
CA ALA A 99 16.78 1.06 -12.74
C ALA A 99 15.35 1.13 -13.21
N GLY A 100 14.47 1.66 -12.37
CA GLY A 100 13.04 1.74 -12.68
C GLY A 100 12.41 3.04 -12.21
N LEU A 101 11.40 3.47 -12.95
CA LEU A 101 10.54 4.60 -12.63
C LEU A 101 9.09 4.15 -12.68
N HIS A 102 8.33 4.57 -11.70
CA HIS A 102 6.90 4.35 -11.63
C HIS A 102 6.20 5.68 -11.39
N PHE A 103 5.32 6.04 -12.28
CA PHE A 103 4.48 7.23 -12.20
C PHE A 103 3.07 6.80 -11.85
N SER A 104 2.45 7.44 -10.85
CA SER A 104 1.05 7.21 -10.50
C SER A 104 0.26 8.52 -10.45
N PHE A 105 -0.97 8.42 -10.92
CA PHE A 105 -1.99 9.43 -10.91
C PHE A 105 -3.19 8.87 -10.13
N PHE A 106 -3.41 9.39 -8.94
CA PHE A 106 -4.51 8.97 -8.08
C PHE A 106 -5.53 10.10 -7.94
N ASN A 107 -6.77 9.86 -8.35
CA ASN A 107 -7.86 10.83 -8.27
C ASN A 107 -8.96 10.33 -7.34
N VAL A 108 -9.31 11.12 -6.32
CA VAL A 108 -10.35 10.82 -5.35
C VAL A 108 -11.04 12.11 -4.92
N GLN A 109 -12.38 12.13 -4.88
CA GLN A 109 -13.18 13.27 -4.41
C GLN A 109 -12.75 14.63 -5.01
N LYS A 110 -12.48 14.68 -6.32
CA LYS A 110 -11.99 15.87 -7.06
C LYS A 110 -10.58 16.35 -6.65
N GLN A 111 -9.84 15.56 -5.89
CA GLN A 111 -8.42 15.79 -5.60
C GLN A 111 -7.57 14.83 -6.42
N THR A 112 -6.47 15.36 -6.95
CA THR A 112 -5.53 14.58 -7.75
C THR A 112 -4.16 14.58 -7.06
N TYR A 113 -3.59 13.40 -6.92
CA TYR A 113 -2.26 13.18 -6.37
C TYR A 113 -1.37 12.55 -7.44
N LEU A 114 -0.25 13.20 -7.70
CA LEU A 114 0.77 12.70 -8.61
C LEU A 114 1.94 12.20 -7.78
N SER A 115 2.47 11.04 -8.14
CA SER A 115 3.64 10.47 -7.50
C SER A 115 4.60 9.91 -8.54
N LEU A 116 5.86 10.29 -8.41
CA LEU A 116 6.97 9.66 -9.12
C LEU A 116 7.76 8.85 -8.09
N GLN A 117 7.91 7.56 -8.37
CA GLN A 117 8.62 6.61 -7.53
C GLN A 117 9.79 6.05 -8.33
N SER A 118 10.98 6.09 -7.75
CA SER A 118 12.20 5.62 -8.40
C SER A 118 12.77 4.42 -7.64
N ARG A 119 13.37 3.50 -8.40
CA ARG A 119 14.08 2.32 -7.89
C ARG A 119 15.42 2.24 -8.58
N LEU A 120 16.45 1.96 -7.83
CA LEU A 120 17.78 1.69 -8.34
C LEU A 120 18.39 0.57 -7.53
N SER A 121 18.88 -0.46 -8.20
CA SER A 121 19.63 -1.55 -7.58
C SER A 121 20.90 -1.80 -8.36
N ILE A 122 22.01 -1.91 -7.65
CA ILE A 122 23.33 -2.13 -8.22
C ILE A 122 23.89 -3.39 -7.58
N SER A 123 24.37 -4.31 -8.41
CA SER A 123 25.08 -5.51 -8.00
C SER A 123 26.47 -5.51 -8.61
N PHE A 124 27.47 -5.60 -7.74
CA PHE A 124 28.87 -5.66 -8.13
C PHE A 124 29.51 -6.96 -7.67
N GLN A 125 29.97 -7.76 -8.61
CA GLN A 125 30.72 -9.00 -8.35
C GLN A 125 32.20 -8.66 -8.15
N ALA A 126 32.61 -8.50 -6.89
CA ALA A 126 33.96 -8.10 -6.54
C ALA A 126 34.97 -9.23 -6.79
N THR A 127 34.55 -10.48 -6.54
CA THR A 127 35.30 -11.71 -6.84
C THR A 127 34.32 -12.80 -7.27
N SER A 128 34.85 -13.97 -7.70
CA SER A 128 34.02 -15.14 -8.03
C SER A 128 33.07 -15.54 -6.85
N ASN A 129 33.43 -15.17 -5.63
CA ASN A 129 32.73 -15.62 -4.42
C ASN A 129 32.10 -14.47 -3.61
N ILE A 130 32.35 -13.20 -3.97
CA ILE A 130 31.87 -12.03 -3.23
C ILE A 130 31.04 -11.14 -4.14
N ILE A 131 29.80 -10.87 -3.75
CA ILE A 131 28.90 -9.95 -4.43
C ILE A 131 28.50 -8.86 -3.44
N LEU A 132 28.61 -7.61 -3.88
CA LEU A 132 28.14 -6.43 -3.17
C LEU A 132 26.84 -5.97 -3.83
N LYS A 133 25.82 -5.70 -3.04
CA LYS A 133 24.54 -5.15 -3.54
C LYS A 133 24.21 -3.87 -2.80
N SER A 134 23.66 -2.91 -3.54
CA SER A 134 23.11 -1.69 -2.99
C SER A 134 21.79 -1.39 -3.68
N SER A 135 20.82 -0.92 -2.93
CA SER A 135 19.52 -0.52 -3.51
C SER A 135 18.96 0.74 -2.85
N PHE A 136 18.25 1.48 -3.66
CA PHE A 136 17.44 2.62 -3.28
C PHE A 136 16.04 2.45 -3.82
N SER A 137 15.03 2.73 -3.02
CA SER A 137 13.64 2.79 -3.48
C SER A 137 12.88 3.93 -2.81
N GLN A 138 12.10 4.64 -3.63
CA GLN A 138 11.13 5.61 -3.19
C GLN A 138 9.74 5.06 -3.48
N MET A 139 8.86 5.08 -2.49
CA MET A 139 7.48 4.60 -2.60
C MET A 139 6.50 5.67 -2.14
N SER A 140 5.28 5.61 -2.69
CA SER A 140 4.17 6.45 -2.28
C SER A 140 2.91 5.60 -2.18
N GLN A 141 2.12 5.83 -1.14
CA GLN A 141 0.89 5.09 -0.87
C GLN A 141 -0.28 6.04 -0.71
N CYS A 142 -1.32 5.85 -1.54
CA CYS A 142 -2.53 6.68 -1.54
C CYS A 142 -3.71 6.05 -0.78
N THR A 143 -3.59 4.81 -0.32
CA THR A 143 -4.60 4.13 0.48
C THR A 143 -4.02 3.79 1.84
N GLN A 144 -4.72 4.12 2.91
CA GLN A 144 -4.23 3.94 4.27
C GLN A 144 -5.22 3.13 5.10
N LEU A 145 -4.68 2.28 5.99
CA LEU A 145 -5.47 1.59 7.00
C LEU A 145 -5.47 2.44 8.27
N LEU A 146 -6.63 2.97 8.63
CA LEU A 146 -6.85 3.59 9.92
C LEU A 146 -7.17 2.50 10.92
N SER A 147 -6.23 2.21 11.80
CA SER A 147 -6.43 1.30 12.94
C SER A 147 -6.62 2.13 14.21
N THR A 148 -7.79 2.02 14.82
CA THR A 148 -8.09 2.68 16.08
C THR A 148 -7.94 1.64 17.20
N ALA A 149 -6.78 1.64 17.86
CA ALA A 149 -6.53 0.82 19.04
C ALA A 149 -7.19 1.46 20.29
N SER A 150 -8.49 1.75 20.27
CA SER A 150 -9.20 2.06 21.49
C SER A 150 -9.71 0.76 22.13
N LEU A 151 -9.62 0.66 23.46
CA LEU A 151 -9.99 -0.55 24.23
C LEU A 151 -11.44 -1.01 23.99
N ALA A 152 -12.27 -0.19 23.37
CA ALA A 152 -13.69 -0.49 23.16
C ALA A 152 -14.03 -1.01 21.75
N MET A 153 -13.20 -0.74 20.72
CA MET A 153 -13.52 -1.12 19.35
C MET A 153 -12.25 -1.19 18.47
N PRO A 154 -11.75 -2.38 18.15
CA PRO A 154 -10.76 -2.55 17.08
C PRO A 154 -11.50 -2.38 15.74
N SER A 155 -11.44 -1.19 15.16
CA SER A 155 -11.98 -0.95 13.82
C SER A 155 -10.83 -0.60 12.88
N ASP A 156 -10.54 -1.52 11.98
CA ASP A 156 -9.67 -1.28 10.85
C ASP A 156 -10.49 -0.69 9.70
N LEU A 157 -10.28 0.59 9.41
CA LEU A 157 -10.99 1.30 8.37
C LEU A 157 -10.04 1.65 7.22
N TRP A 158 -10.29 1.09 6.05
CA TRP A 158 -9.57 1.47 4.84
C TRP A 158 -10.09 2.80 4.29
N VAL A 159 -9.20 3.76 4.17
CA VAL A 159 -9.52 5.09 3.66
C VAL A 159 -8.54 5.50 2.56
N PRO A 160 -9.03 6.12 1.49
CA PRO A 160 -8.15 6.76 0.52
C PRO A 160 -7.57 8.05 1.11
N VAL A 161 -6.50 8.55 0.51
CA VAL A 161 -6.02 9.91 0.75
C VAL A 161 -7.12 10.91 0.43
N THR A 162 -7.20 11.98 1.21
CA THR A 162 -8.19 13.04 1.07
C THR A 162 -7.50 14.39 1.11
N ARG A 163 -8.24 15.49 0.94
CA ARG A 163 -7.68 16.84 1.07
C ARG A 163 -6.92 17.07 2.39
N HIS A 164 -7.29 16.34 3.44
CA HIS A 164 -6.68 16.46 4.78
C HIS A 164 -5.62 15.38 5.07
N ILE A 165 -5.62 14.28 4.31
CA ILE A 165 -4.71 13.14 4.47
C ILE A 165 -3.86 13.03 3.21
N ARG A 166 -2.58 13.39 3.31
CA ARG A 166 -1.63 13.32 2.19
C ARG A 166 -1.15 11.89 1.95
N PRO A 167 -0.72 11.56 0.72
CA PRO A 167 -0.05 10.30 0.45
C PRO A 167 1.17 10.11 1.35
N MET A 168 1.30 8.91 1.90
CA MET A 168 2.49 8.53 2.67
C MET A 168 3.64 8.28 1.70
N LYS A 169 4.82 8.81 2.02
CA LYS A 169 6.06 8.60 1.25
C LYS A 169 7.05 7.83 2.09
N SER A 170 7.78 6.95 1.46
CA SER A 170 8.84 6.18 2.10
C SER A 170 10.07 6.14 1.21
N PHE A 171 11.24 6.32 1.84
CA PHE A 171 12.55 6.18 1.21
C PHE A 171 13.29 5.03 1.89
N GLN A 172 13.79 4.11 1.11
CA GLN A 172 14.52 2.96 1.62
C GLN A 172 15.88 2.83 0.92
N TYR A 173 16.91 2.66 1.71
CA TYR A 173 18.26 2.36 1.30
C TYR A 173 18.67 1.01 1.87
N ALA A 174 19.30 0.16 1.07
CA ALA A 174 19.83 -1.10 1.56
C ALA A 174 21.20 -1.36 0.94
N VAL A 175 22.07 -1.98 1.72
CA VAL A 175 23.40 -2.46 1.26
C VAL A 175 23.60 -3.86 1.82
N GLY A 176 24.28 -4.71 1.04
CA GLY A 176 24.53 -6.09 1.44
C GLY A 176 25.80 -6.65 0.83
N VAL A 177 26.39 -7.59 1.54
CA VAL A 177 27.54 -8.39 1.12
C VAL A 177 27.15 -9.86 1.15
N TYR A 178 27.40 -10.55 0.04
CA TYR A 178 27.10 -11.97 -0.13
C TYR A 178 28.39 -12.72 -0.40
N TYR A 179 28.59 -13.85 0.28
CA TYR A 179 29.75 -14.70 0.15
C TYR A 179 29.36 -16.14 -0.11
N THR A 180 29.86 -16.72 -1.20
CA THR A 180 29.56 -18.08 -1.67
C THR A 180 30.83 -18.96 -1.80
N GLY A 181 31.93 -18.59 -1.15
CA GLY A 181 33.22 -19.27 -1.28
C GLY A 181 33.34 -20.64 -0.60
N ILE A 182 32.37 -21.04 0.21
CA ILE A 182 32.35 -22.34 0.89
C ILE A 182 31.29 -23.23 0.22
N LYS A 183 31.70 -24.42 -0.22
CA LYS A 183 30.83 -25.38 -0.89
C LYS A 183 29.58 -25.67 -0.04
N ASN A 184 28.39 -25.52 -0.65
CA ASN A 184 27.06 -25.70 -0.05
C ASN A 184 26.69 -24.69 1.06
N TRP A 185 27.45 -23.57 1.18
CA TRP A 185 27.15 -22.51 2.14
C TRP A 185 27.11 -21.15 1.43
N GLU A 186 26.10 -20.36 1.78
CA GLU A 186 25.97 -18.97 1.38
C GLU A 186 25.81 -18.11 2.65
N PHE A 187 26.59 -17.05 2.74
CA PHE A 187 26.52 -16.10 3.85
C PHE A 187 26.12 -14.74 3.30
N SER A 188 25.21 -14.05 3.99
CA SER A 188 24.85 -12.69 3.67
C SER A 188 24.78 -11.82 4.92
N ILE A 189 25.22 -10.58 4.77
CA ILE A 189 25.04 -9.52 5.76
C ILE A 189 24.39 -8.36 5.04
N GLU A 190 23.26 -7.89 5.55
CA GLU A 190 22.49 -6.80 4.97
C GLU A 190 22.19 -5.74 6.03
N GLY A 191 22.29 -4.48 5.64
CA GLY A 191 21.85 -3.34 6.41
C GLY A 191 20.87 -2.51 5.59
N TYR A 192 19.83 -1.98 6.26
CA TYR A 192 18.89 -1.08 5.61
C TYR A 192 18.51 0.10 6.51
N TYR A 193 18.16 1.20 5.86
CA TYR A 193 17.55 2.37 6.49
C TYR A 193 16.28 2.73 5.76
N LYS A 194 15.20 2.98 6.50
CA LYS A 194 13.89 3.36 5.95
C LYS A 194 13.38 4.59 6.68
N ASP A 195 12.98 5.59 5.91
CA ASP A 195 12.29 6.81 6.35
C ASP A 195 10.86 6.82 5.80
N MET A 196 9.87 7.26 6.67
CA MET A 196 8.43 7.25 6.33
C MET A 196 7.73 8.51 6.81
#